data_202c0d29541e878396c1ad3ef731829e
#
_entry.id   202c0d29541e878396c1ad3ef731829e
#
_cell.length_a   1.000
_cell.length_b   1.000
_cell.length_c   1.000
_cell.angle_alpha   90.00
_cell.angle_beta   90.00
_cell.angle_gamma   90.00
#
_symmetry.space_group_name_H-M   'P 1'
#
loop_
_entity.id
_entity.type
_entity.pdbx_description
1 polymer ?
#
loop_
_entity_poly.entity_id
_entity_poly.type
_entity_poly.pdbx_seq_one_letter_code
_entity_poly.pdbx_strand_id
1 'polypeptide(L)'
;MRLSAEVIVCGWTGGPTMVRSLLVGGYRPSGELVYLGEVGTGFTQRHRREIAEQLAAIARPEHPFTTEHSPTRITNVRWVRPVLIGTIEYRELTRRLRHPSWKGLRTDKTPDEVIWPEHDTQP
;
A
#
# COMPACT_ATOMS: atom_id res chain seq x y z
N MET A 1 -2.56 -18.75 -10.64
CA MET A 1 -1.70 -18.75 -9.44
C MET A 1 -1.64 -17.36 -8.84
N ARG A 2 -1.65 -17.26 -7.53
CA ARG A 2 -1.52 -15.97 -6.85
C ARG A 2 -0.16 -15.89 -6.18
N LEU A 3 0.41 -14.72 -6.24
CA LEU A 3 1.69 -14.41 -5.58
C LEU A 3 1.41 -13.75 -4.25
N SER A 4 2.35 -13.83 -3.33
CA SER A 4 2.24 -13.21 -2.02
C SER A 4 3.45 -12.33 -1.78
N ALA A 5 3.22 -11.16 -1.20
CA ALA A 5 4.31 -10.23 -0.93
C ALA A 5 3.90 -9.22 0.13
N GLU A 6 4.88 -8.51 0.67
CA GLU A 6 4.64 -7.41 1.61
C GLU A 6 4.62 -6.09 0.88
N VAL A 7 3.80 -5.18 1.39
CA VAL A 7 3.69 -3.81 0.89
C VAL A 7 3.65 -2.85 2.05
N ILE A 8 3.94 -1.58 1.78
CA ILE A 8 3.86 -0.52 2.77
C ILE A 8 2.58 0.26 2.51
N VAL A 9 1.80 0.49 3.57
CA VAL A 9 0.59 1.29 3.46
C VAL A 9 1.00 2.75 3.44
N CYS A 10 0.60 3.47 2.39
CA CYS A 10 1.00 4.86 2.19
C CYS A 10 -0.17 5.83 2.26
N GLY A 11 -1.38 5.33 2.11
CA GLY A 11 -2.58 6.14 2.18
C GLY A 11 -3.81 5.27 2.14
N TRP A 12 -4.98 5.89 2.30
CA TRP A 12 -6.22 5.12 2.28
C TRP A 12 -7.39 6.01 1.88
N THR A 13 -8.45 5.37 1.43
CA THR A 13 -9.70 6.03 1.08
C THR A 13 -10.80 5.50 1.98
N GLY A 14 -11.90 6.24 2.05
CA GLY A 14 -13.03 5.83 2.87
C GLY A 14 -13.37 6.92 3.87
N GLY A 15 -14.26 6.59 4.80
CA GLY A 15 -14.63 7.51 5.86
C GLY A 15 -13.57 7.52 6.96
N PRO A 16 -13.70 8.45 7.93
CA PRO A 16 -12.63 8.60 8.94
C PRO A 16 -12.45 7.39 9.86
N THR A 17 -13.41 6.50 9.90
CA THR A 17 -13.33 5.34 10.80
C THR A 17 -13.39 4.01 10.08
N MET A 18 -13.42 4.01 8.75
CA MET A 18 -13.55 2.76 8.01
C MET A 18 -12.83 2.86 6.67
N VAL A 19 -11.86 2.00 6.47
CA VAL A 19 -11.10 1.94 5.22
C VAL A 19 -11.98 1.37 4.11
N ARG A 20 -11.96 2.04 2.95
CA ARG A 20 -12.51 1.47 1.73
C ARG A 20 -11.40 0.77 0.94
N SER A 21 -10.29 1.44 0.75
CA SER A 21 -9.14 0.85 0.06
C SER A 21 -7.85 1.41 0.63
N LEU A 22 -6.76 0.68 0.44
CA LEU A 22 -5.43 1.11 0.84
C LEU A 22 -4.60 1.40 -0.41
N LEU A 23 -3.83 2.49 -0.35
CA LEU A 23 -2.84 2.78 -1.38
C LEU A 23 -1.51 2.27 -0.85
N VAL A 24 -0.88 1.40 -1.62
CA VAL A 24 0.30 0.69 -1.13
C VAL A 24 1.50 0.94 -2.02
N GLY A 25 2.68 0.81 -1.43
CA GLY A 25 3.93 1.03 -2.11
C GLY A 25 5.01 0.10 -1.62
N GLY A 26 6.19 0.28 -2.18
CA GLY A 26 7.37 -0.45 -1.79
C GLY A 26 8.60 0.31 -2.21
N TYR A 27 9.73 -0.03 -1.61
CA TYR A 27 10.98 0.65 -1.93
C TYR A 27 11.69 -0.07 -3.07
N ARG A 28 12.27 0.72 -3.96
CA ARG A 28 13.23 0.18 -4.92
C ARG A 28 14.58 0.04 -4.21
N PRO A 29 15.47 -0.79 -4.74
CA PRO A 29 16.81 -0.88 -4.17
C PRO A 29 17.53 0.47 -4.08
N SER A 30 17.16 1.42 -4.94
CA SER A 30 17.73 2.76 -4.93
C SER A 30 17.22 3.63 -3.78
N GLY A 31 16.20 3.18 -3.04
CA GLY A 31 15.65 3.94 -1.94
C GLY A 31 14.40 4.74 -2.28
N GLU A 32 13.98 4.71 -3.53
CA GLU A 32 12.75 5.40 -3.94
C GLU A 32 11.53 4.63 -3.48
N LEU A 33 10.55 5.34 -2.92
CA LEU A 33 9.27 4.74 -2.53
C LEU A 33 8.31 4.91 -3.70
N VAL A 34 7.88 3.80 -4.27
CA VAL A 34 7.05 3.84 -5.45
C VAL A 34 5.64 3.33 -5.15
N TYR A 35 4.68 3.90 -5.84
CA TYR A 35 3.29 3.49 -5.73
C TYR A 35 3.08 2.19 -6.51
N LEU A 36 2.49 1.19 -5.85
CA LEU A 36 2.26 -0.11 -6.48
C LEU A 36 0.81 -0.37 -6.81
N GLY A 37 -0.12 0.31 -6.16
CA GLY A 37 -1.52 0.11 -6.50
C GLY A 37 -2.46 0.29 -5.31
N GLU A 38 -3.72 0.06 -5.60
CA GLU A 38 -4.80 0.23 -4.63
C GLU A 38 -5.39 -1.13 -4.29
N VAL A 39 -5.53 -1.43 -2.99
CA VAL A 39 -6.04 -2.71 -2.50
C VAL A 39 -7.39 -2.46 -1.88
N GLY A 40 -8.46 -3.01 -2.49
CA GLY A 40 -9.82 -2.77 -2.04
C GLY A 40 -10.57 -4.00 -1.58
N THR A 41 -9.95 -5.18 -1.59
CA THR A 41 -10.60 -6.42 -1.20
C THR A 41 -9.77 -7.18 -0.20
N GLY A 42 -10.37 -8.21 0.41
CA GLY A 42 -9.67 -9.05 1.37
C GLY A 42 -9.85 -8.61 2.81
N PHE A 43 -10.61 -7.55 3.05
CA PHE A 43 -10.85 -7.02 4.39
C PHE A 43 -12.15 -7.56 4.94
N THR A 44 -12.17 -7.84 6.25
CA THR A 44 -13.42 -7.96 6.98
C THR A 44 -13.84 -6.56 7.42
N GLN A 45 -15.10 -6.41 7.86
CA GLN A 45 -15.55 -5.12 8.41
C GLN A 45 -14.71 -4.73 9.62
N ARG A 46 -14.37 -5.70 10.45
CA ARG A 46 -13.54 -5.45 11.61
C ARG A 46 -12.17 -4.92 11.20
N HIS A 47 -11.55 -5.56 10.20
CA HIS A 47 -10.24 -5.12 9.71
C HIS A 47 -10.31 -3.68 9.20
N ARG A 48 -11.37 -3.33 8.50
CA ARG A 48 -11.52 -1.98 7.96
C ARG A 48 -11.55 -0.93 9.06
N ARG A 49 -12.17 -1.24 10.19
CA ARG A 49 -12.22 -0.33 11.33
C ARG A 49 -10.90 -0.26 12.08
N GLU A 50 -10.32 -1.43 12.33
CA GLU A 50 -9.07 -1.49 13.10
C GLU A 50 -7.91 -0.83 12.38
N ILE A 51 -7.84 -1.05 11.07
CA ILE A 51 -6.77 -0.44 10.29
C ILE A 51 -6.95 1.08 10.24
N ALA A 52 -8.20 1.55 10.10
CA ALA A 52 -8.45 3.00 10.07
C ALA A 52 -7.94 3.67 11.35
N GLU A 53 -8.12 3.03 12.50
CA GLU A 53 -7.63 3.56 13.76
C GLU A 53 -6.11 3.72 13.74
N GLN A 54 -5.41 2.69 13.27
CA GLN A 54 -3.95 2.74 13.22
C GLN A 54 -3.45 3.78 12.22
N LEU A 55 -4.14 3.91 11.10
CA LEU A 55 -3.73 4.85 10.06
C LEU A 55 -3.97 6.29 10.51
N ALA A 56 -5.03 6.54 11.26
CA ALA A 56 -5.30 7.89 11.76
C ALA A 56 -4.17 8.40 12.65
N ALA A 57 -3.50 7.50 13.36
CA ALA A 57 -2.42 7.87 14.26
C ALA A 57 -1.14 8.26 13.52
N ILE A 58 -1.03 7.95 12.24
CA ILE A 58 0.17 8.24 11.47
C ILE A 58 -0.16 9.09 10.24
N ALA A 59 -1.21 9.87 10.32
CA ALA A 59 -1.63 10.75 9.22
C ALA A 59 -0.57 11.77 8.86
N ARG A 60 -0.49 12.11 7.59
CA ARG A 60 0.38 13.17 7.11
C ARG A 60 -0.31 13.90 5.96
N PRO A 61 0.03 15.19 5.72
CA PRO A 61 -0.70 15.97 4.72
C PRO A 61 -0.37 15.61 3.27
N GLU A 62 0.81 15.04 3.01
CA GLU A 62 1.25 14.81 1.64
C GLU A 62 1.60 13.35 1.43
N HIS A 63 1.52 12.91 0.16
CA HIS A 63 1.89 11.54 -0.16
C HIS A 63 3.37 11.30 0.13
N PRO A 64 3.74 10.07 0.54
CA PRO A 64 5.14 9.76 0.84
C PRO A 64 5.93 9.25 -0.36
N PHE A 65 5.30 9.13 -1.52
CA PHE A 65 5.98 8.56 -2.68
C PHE A 65 7.01 9.53 -3.25
N THR A 66 8.03 8.97 -3.87
CA THR A 66 8.93 9.76 -4.69
C THR A 66 8.08 10.39 -5.80
N THR A 67 8.31 11.66 -6.08
CA THR A 67 7.39 12.48 -6.88
C THR A 67 7.00 11.85 -8.20
N GLU A 68 7.94 11.20 -8.86
CA GLU A 68 7.68 10.61 -10.18
C GLU A 68 6.79 9.38 -10.11
N HIS A 69 6.53 8.87 -8.92
CA HIS A 69 5.81 7.61 -8.75
C HIS A 69 4.51 7.77 -7.99
N SER A 70 4.03 8.99 -7.84
CA SER A 70 2.81 9.23 -7.10
C SER A 70 1.58 9.00 -7.98
N PRO A 71 0.49 8.53 -7.38
CA PRO A 71 -0.76 8.41 -8.13
C PRO A 71 -1.35 9.80 -8.35
N THR A 72 -1.74 10.11 -9.59
CA THR A 72 -2.23 11.44 -9.92
C THR A 72 -3.73 11.52 -10.08
N ARG A 73 -4.43 10.39 -10.13
CA ARG A 73 -5.86 10.37 -10.43
C ARG A 73 -6.75 10.00 -9.28
N ILE A 74 -6.18 9.64 -8.14
CA ILE A 74 -6.98 9.22 -6.99
C ILE A 74 -7.20 10.43 -6.11
N THR A 75 -8.47 10.69 -5.78
CA THR A 75 -8.85 11.85 -4.97
C THR A 75 -9.31 11.41 -3.59
N ASN A 76 -9.33 12.37 -2.68
CA ASN A 76 -9.81 12.16 -1.31
C ASN A 76 -9.02 11.08 -0.58
N VAL A 77 -7.71 11.05 -0.81
CA VAL A 77 -6.83 10.10 -0.15
C VAL A 77 -6.37 10.69 1.18
N ARG A 78 -6.38 9.87 2.21
CA ARG A 78 -5.82 10.21 3.52
C ARG A 78 -4.41 9.62 3.55
N TRP A 79 -3.41 10.47 3.43
CA TRP A 79 -2.02 10.02 3.37
C TRP A 79 -1.51 9.71 4.76
N VAL A 80 -0.57 8.75 4.85
CA VAL A 80 0.01 8.35 6.13
C VAL A 80 1.52 8.20 5.98
N ARG A 81 2.20 8.22 7.13
CA ARG A 81 3.63 7.91 7.15
C ARG A 81 3.81 6.45 6.73
N PRO A 82 4.82 6.17 5.89
CA PRO A 82 4.99 4.82 5.33
C PRO A 82 5.66 3.89 6.33
N VAL A 83 4.96 3.53 7.39
CA VAL A 83 5.51 2.71 8.47
C VAL A 83 4.74 1.41 8.71
N LEU A 84 3.49 1.30 8.23
CA LEU A 84 2.73 0.06 8.41
C LEU A 84 2.92 -0.85 7.22
N ILE A 85 3.20 -2.12 7.50
CA ILE A 85 3.48 -3.13 6.49
C ILE A 85 2.37 -4.16 6.52
N GLY A 86 1.92 -4.61 5.36
CA GLY A 86 0.94 -5.66 5.26
C GLY A 86 1.33 -6.68 4.22
N THR A 87 0.67 -7.83 4.30
CA THR A 87 0.81 -8.89 3.31
C THR A 87 -0.37 -8.83 2.37
N ILE A 88 -0.10 -8.98 1.08
CA ILE A 88 -1.13 -9.06 0.05
C ILE A 88 -0.90 -10.30 -0.81
N GLU A 89 -1.96 -10.72 -1.48
CA GLU A 89 -1.84 -11.63 -2.61
C GLU A 89 -2.23 -10.88 -3.86
N TYR A 90 -1.60 -11.21 -4.98
CA TYR A 90 -1.87 -10.53 -6.24
C TYR A 90 -1.60 -11.48 -7.40
N ARG A 91 -2.08 -11.15 -8.59
CA ARG A 91 -1.91 -12.04 -9.73
C ARG A 91 -0.66 -11.74 -10.52
N GLU A 92 -0.38 -10.47 -10.73
CA GLU A 92 0.83 -10.09 -11.43
C GLU A 92 1.12 -8.61 -11.15
N LEU A 93 2.33 -8.20 -11.42
CA LEU A 93 2.74 -6.81 -11.35
C LEU A 93 3.14 -6.36 -12.76
N THR A 94 2.39 -5.41 -13.29
CA THR A 94 2.77 -4.74 -14.52
C THR A 94 3.28 -3.37 -14.12
N ARG A 95 2.56 -2.30 -14.38
CA ARG A 95 2.90 -1.00 -13.79
C ARG A 95 2.30 -0.89 -12.41
N ARG A 96 1.25 -1.65 -12.16
CA ARG A 96 0.55 -1.68 -10.88
C ARG A 96 0.21 -3.12 -10.56
N LEU A 97 -0.05 -3.37 -9.29
CA LEU A 97 -0.51 -4.68 -8.85
C LEU A 97 -1.86 -5.01 -9.51
N ARG A 98 -1.98 -6.24 -10.00
CA ARG A 98 -3.21 -6.72 -10.61
C ARG A 98 -3.95 -7.62 -9.63
N HIS A 99 -5.21 -7.28 -9.37
CA HIS A 99 -6.10 -8.03 -8.48
C HIS A 99 -5.50 -8.26 -7.09
N PRO A 100 -5.02 -7.20 -6.42
CA PRO A 100 -4.45 -7.39 -5.09
C PRO A 100 -5.54 -7.61 -4.05
N SER A 101 -5.23 -8.44 -3.07
CA SER A 101 -6.13 -8.76 -1.98
C SER A 101 -5.36 -8.68 -0.66
N TRP A 102 -5.96 -8.02 0.32
CA TRP A 102 -5.33 -7.81 1.62
C TRP A 102 -5.36 -9.09 2.45
N LYS A 103 -4.25 -9.39 3.11
CA LYS A 103 -4.15 -10.58 3.98
C LYS A 103 -3.91 -10.25 5.44
N GLY A 104 -3.38 -9.09 5.75
CA GLY A 104 -3.19 -8.69 7.15
C GLY A 104 -1.97 -7.85 7.35
N LEU A 105 -1.89 -7.23 8.51
CA LEU A 105 -0.72 -6.45 8.90
C LEU A 105 0.44 -7.37 9.28
N ARG A 106 1.64 -6.90 9.00
CA ARG A 106 2.88 -7.57 9.43
C ARG A 106 3.57 -6.67 10.43
N THR A 107 3.99 -7.26 11.56
CA THR A 107 4.65 -6.50 12.61
C THR A 107 6.10 -6.94 12.83
N ASP A 108 6.56 -7.91 12.06
CA ASP A 108 7.89 -8.48 12.21
C ASP A 108 8.91 -7.96 11.22
N LYS A 109 8.54 -6.92 10.44
CA LYS A 109 9.43 -6.33 9.44
C LYS A 109 9.43 -4.82 9.59
N THR A 110 10.51 -4.20 9.10
CA THR A 110 10.60 -2.75 9.04
C THR A 110 10.38 -2.31 7.60
N PRO A 111 9.96 -1.06 7.38
CA PRO A 111 9.66 -0.60 6.01
C PRO A 111 10.83 -0.74 5.04
N ASP A 112 12.05 -0.54 5.51
CA ASP A 112 13.22 -0.63 4.64
C ASP A 112 13.48 -2.05 4.15
N GLU A 113 12.80 -3.05 4.74
CA GLU A 113 12.90 -4.43 4.26
C GLU A 113 11.93 -4.73 3.13
N VAL A 114 11.00 -3.82 2.83
CA VAL A 114 9.99 -4.04 1.81
C VAL A 114 10.54 -3.53 0.48
N ILE A 115 11.33 -4.37 -0.15
CA ILE A 115 12.03 -4.01 -1.38
C ILE A 115 11.33 -4.65 -2.56
N TRP A 116 10.96 -3.81 -3.51
CA TRP A 116 10.35 -4.24 -4.76
C TRP A 116 11.31 -3.83 -5.87
N PRO A 117 12.05 -4.79 -6.44
CA PRO A 117 12.94 -4.48 -7.54
C PRO A 117 12.17 -3.88 -8.70
N GLU A 118 12.82 -3.05 -9.48
CA GLU A 118 12.17 -2.48 -10.63
C GLU A 118 11.67 -3.60 -11.52
N HIS A 119 10.37 -3.56 -11.82
CA HIS A 119 9.79 -4.57 -12.66
C HIS A 119 10.21 -4.32 -14.09
N ASP A 120 10.92 -5.25 -14.64
CA ASP A 120 11.37 -5.14 -16.01
C ASP A 120 10.22 -5.55 -16.89
N THR A 121 9.49 -4.62 -17.30
CA THR A 121 8.34 -4.94 -18.08
C THR A 121 8.69 -5.23 -19.47
N GLN A 122 9.84 -5.06 -19.67
CA GLN A 122 10.18 -5.26 -20.81
C GLN A 122 9.55 -6.05 -21.38
N PRO A 123 9.41 -5.98 -21.90
CA PRO A 123 8.69 -6.26 -22.78
C PRO A 123 8.29 -6.36 -23.06
#